data_218da2af2fb618d24e3822fe83aab373
#
_entry.id   218da2af2fb618d24e3822fe83aab373
#
_cell.length_a   1.000
_cell.length_b   1.000
_cell.length_c   1.000
_cell.angle_alpha   90.00
_cell.angle_beta   90.00
_cell.angle_gamma   90.00
#
_symmetry.space_group_name_H-M   'P 1'
#
loop_
_entity.id
_entity.type
_entity.pdbx_description
1 polymer ?
#
loop_
_entity_poly.entity_id
_entity_poly.type
_entity_poly.pdbx_seq_one_letter_code
_entity_poly.pdbx_strand_id
1 'polypeptide(L)'
;LTLWQADRSKPAIPFDRKTQIGLHHLALEVGTEAELNASAARIREWPGVTIEFEPEPLAGGPRKHMMFAEPGGIRLELIWTGTA
;
A
#
# COMPACT_ATOMS: atom_id res chain seq x y z
N LEU A 1 9.53 4.40 10.68
CA LEU A 1 8.90 3.09 10.43
C LEU A 1 9.94 2.00 10.66
N THR A 2 9.58 1.01 11.46
CA THR A 2 10.46 -0.11 11.78
C THR A 2 9.86 -1.40 11.24
N LEU A 3 10.66 -2.18 10.53
CA LEU A 3 10.25 -3.47 10.00
C LEU A 3 10.97 -4.58 10.75
N TRP A 4 10.23 -5.62 11.11
CA TRP A 4 10.76 -6.78 11.79
C TRP A 4 10.48 -8.04 10.98
N GLN A 5 11.50 -8.88 10.85
CA GLN A 5 11.33 -10.16 10.17
C GLN A 5 10.53 -11.11 11.05
N ALA A 6 9.55 -11.82 10.45
CA ALA A 6 8.81 -12.86 11.15
C ALA A 6 9.74 -14.01 11.56
N ASP A 7 9.37 -14.70 12.66
CA ASP A 7 10.11 -15.87 13.15
C ASP A 7 10.04 -16.98 12.12
N ARG A 8 11.18 -17.33 11.54
CA ARG A 8 11.27 -18.37 10.50
C ARG A 8 11.12 -19.79 11.03
N SER A 9 11.20 -19.98 12.36
CA SER A 9 11.00 -21.31 12.97
C SER A 9 9.55 -21.72 13.04
N LYS A 10 8.62 -20.82 12.71
CA LYS A 10 7.18 -21.05 12.76
C LYS A 10 6.53 -20.72 11.43
N PRO A 11 5.45 -21.40 11.04
CA PRO A 11 4.70 -21.04 9.84
C PRO A 11 4.17 -19.61 9.94
N ALA A 12 4.36 -18.81 8.88
CA ALA A 12 3.74 -17.50 8.81
C ALA A 12 2.28 -17.66 8.41
N ILE A 13 1.40 -16.95 9.14
CA ILE A 13 -0.04 -16.94 8.84
C ILE A 13 -0.36 -15.59 8.20
N PRO A 14 -0.81 -15.57 6.93
CA PRO A 14 -1.18 -14.32 6.28
C PRO A 14 -2.28 -13.60 7.04
N PHE A 15 -2.16 -12.28 7.16
CA PHE A 15 -3.19 -11.45 7.78
C PHE A 15 -4.37 -11.29 6.84
N ASP A 16 -5.59 -11.49 7.36
CA ASP A 16 -6.84 -11.21 6.65
C ASP A 16 -7.58 -10.11 7.38
N ARG A 17 -7.66 -8.92 6.76
CA ARG A 17 -8.29 -7.75 7.36
C ARG A 17 -9.78 -7.93 7.65
N LYS A 18 -10.42 -8.92 7.04
CA LYS A 18 -11.85 -9.16 7.19
C LYS A 18 -12.17 -10.07 8.37
N THR A 19 -11.23 -10.93 8.76
CA THR A 19 -11.47 -11.96 9.75
C THR A 19 -10.56 -11.87 10.97
N GLN A 20 -9.52 -11.05 10.92
CA GLN A 20 -8.55 -10.93 12.00
C GLN A 20 -8.50 -9.49 12.53
N ILE A 21 -8.28 -9.36 13.84
CA ILE A 21 -8.04 -8.07 14.47
C ILE A 21 -6.61 -7.68 14.18
N GLY A 22 -6.42 -6.49 13.65
CA GLY A 22 -5.08 -6.00 13.31
C GLY A 22 -5.14 -4.75 12.45
N LEU A 23 -4.05 -4.45 11.78
CA LEU A 23 -3.94 -3.26 10.92
C LEU A 23 -4.69 -3.48 9.61
N HIS A 24 -5.70 -2.64 9.35
CA HIS A 24 -6.44 -2.69 8.09
C HIS A 24 -5.55 -2.23 6.92
N HIS A 25 -4.87 -1.13 7.06
CA HIS A 25 -3.85 -0.67 6.12
C HIS A 25 -3.07 0.49 6.74
N LEU A 26 -1.94 0.82 6.13
CA LEU A 26 -1.12 1.99 6.46
C LEU A 26 -1.12 2.94 5.27
N ALA A 27 -1.50 4.19 5.49
CA ALA A 27 -1.50 5.21 4.44
C ALA A 27 -0.25 6.08 4.57
N LEU A 28 0.42 6.32 3.44
CA LEU A 28 1.59 7.18 3.35
C LEU A 28 1.30 8.28 2.32
N GLU A 29 1.61 9.52 2.70
CA GLU A 29 1.42 10.66 1.82
C GLU A 29 2.60 10.82 0.89
N VAL A 30 2.32 11.12 -0.38
CA VAL A 30 3.34 11.54 -1.35
C VAL A 30 3.17 13.02 -1.68
N GLY A 31 4.25 13.70 -2.04
CA GLY A 31 4.27 15.16 -2.20
C GLY A 31 3.60 15.66 -3.46
N THR A 32 3.65 14.90 -4.56
CA THR A 32 3.13 15.32 -5.86
C THR A 32 2.42 14.19 -6.56
N GLU A 33 1.55 14.52 -7.50
CA GLU A 33 0.92 13.51 -8.36
C GLU A 33 1.95 12.73 -9.17
N ALA A 34 3.01 13.41 -9.62
CA ALA A 34 4.11 12.77 -10.35
C ALA A 34 4.81 11.71 -9.48
N GLU A 35 5.00 11.98 -8.19
CA GLU A 35 5.58 11.01 -7.26
C GLU A 35 4.65 9.81 -7.06
N LEU A 36 3.35 10.03 -6.99
CA LEU A 36 2.37 8.94 -6.90
C LEU A 36 2.49 8.02 -8.11
N ASN A 37 2.50 8.61 -9.31
CA ASN A 37 2.59 7.85 -10.56
C ASN A 37 3.94 7.13 -10.71
N ALA A 38 5.04 7.77 -10.32
CA ALA A 38 6.37 7.15 -10.35
C ALA A 38 6.48 6.00 -9.36
N SER A 39 5.91 6.16 -8.17
CA SER A 39 5.88 5.09 -7.17
C SER A 39 5.03 3.92 -7.65
N ALA A 40 3.88 4.18 -8.27
CA ALA A 40 3.03 3.14 -8.83
C ALA A 40 3.77 2.32 -9.88
N ALA A 41 4.54 2.97 -10.75
CA ALA A 41 5.33 2.28 -11.78
C ALA A 41 6.36 1.33 -11.15
N ARG A 42 7.05 1.75 -10.09
CA ARG A 42 8.03 0.91 -9.38
C ARG A 42 7.36 -0.23 -8.63
N ILE A 43 6.26 0.06 -7.96
CA ILE A 43 5.51 -0.93 -7.19
C ILE A 43 4.95 -2.02 -8.10
N ARG A 44 4.45 -1.62 -9.27
CA ARG A 44 3.90 -2.55 -10.26
C ARG A 44 4.90 -3.62 -10.67
N GLU A 45 6.17 -3.27 -10.74
CA GLU A 45 7.24 -4.17 -11.16
C GLU A 45 7.91 -4.92 -10.01
N TRP A 46 7.58 -4.60 -8.76
CA TRP A 46 8.22 -5.24 -7.62
C TRP A 46 7.69 -6.65 -7.41
N PRO A 47 8.58 -7.66 -7.33
CA PRO A 47 8.14 -9.06 -7.14
C PRO A 47 7.37 -9.23 -5.83
N GLY A 48 6.28 -9.98 -5.89
CA GLY A 48 5.49 -10.32 -4.70
C GLY A 48 4.46 -9.27 -4.30
N VAL A 49 4.42 -8.10 -4.95
CA VAL A 49 3.41 -7.08 -4.69
C VAL A 49 2.11 -7.45 -5.41
N THR A 50 0.99 -7.24 -4.71
CA THR A 50 -0.36 -7.36 -5.30
C THR A 50 -1.01 -5.98 -5.31
N ILE A 51 -1.30 -5.45 -6.49
CA ILE A 51 -1.97 -4.15 -6.61
C ILE A 51 -3.47 -4.37 -6.52
N GLU A 52 -4.12 -3.68 -5.57
CA GLU A 52 -5.56 -3.70 -5.42
C GLU A 52 -6.21 -2.74 -6.41
N PHE A 53 -5.67 -1.52 -6.54
CA PHE A 53 -6.04 -0.59 -7.61
C PHE A 53 -4.91 0.40 -7.88
N GLU A 54 -4.78 0.80 -9.13
CA GLU A 54 -3.83 1.80 -9.61
C GLU A 54 -4.27 3.19 -9.14
N PRO A 55 -3.40 4.23 -9.25
CA PRO A 55 -3.79 5.57 -8.84
C PRO A 55 -5.10 6.03 -9.47
N GLU A 56 -6.03 6.45 -8.62
CA GLU A 56 -7.35 6.90 -9.02
C GLU A 56 -7.85 8.01 -8.08
N PRO A 57 -8.81 8.83 -8.52
CA PRO A 57 -9.39 9.86 -7.64
C PRO A 57 -10.02 9.24 -6.39
N LEU A 58 -9.76 9.88 -5.24
CA LEU A 58 -10.38 9.50 -3.97
C LEU A 58 -11.71 10.24 -3.83
N ALA A 59 -12.81 9.49 -3.79
CA ALA A 59 -14.16 10.04 -3.66
C ALA A 59 -14.49 11.10 -4.72
N GLY A 60 -13.90 10.98 -5.92
CA GLY A 60 -14.15 11.94 -7.02
C GLY A 60 -13.51 13.30 -6.83
N GLY A 61 -12.79 13.52 -5.75
CA GLY A 61 -12.15 14.79 -5.46
C GLY A 61 -10.78 14.94 -6.11
N PRO A 62 -10.04 16.03 -5.77
CA PRO A 62 -8.71 16.24 -6.35
C PRO A 62 -7.67 15.26 -5.82
N ARG A 63 -7.86 14.70 -4.63
CA ARG A 63 -6.93 13.72 -4.07
C ARG A 63 -6.94 12.44 -4.91
N LYS A 64 -5.77 11.82 -5.02
CA LYS A 64 -5.62 10.53 -5.69
C LYS A 64 -4.89 9.57 -4.79
N HIS A 65 -5.20 8.30 -4.91
CA HIS A 65 -4.58 7.26 -4.09
C HIS A 65 -4.46 5.96 -4.87
N MET A 66 -3.60 5.08 -4.37
CA MET A 66 -3.51 3.70 -4.83
C MET A 66 -3.42 2.78 -3.61
N MET A 67 -3.80 1.53 -3.80
CA MET A 67 -3.77 0.53 -2.74
C MET A 67 -3.08 -0.73 -3.24
N PHE A 68 -2.20 -1.29 -2.41
CA PHE A 68 -1.49 -2.52 -2.76
C PHE A 68 -1.12 -3.28 -1.49
N ALA A 69 -0.81 -4.55 -1.65
CA ALA A 69 -0.23 -5.36 -0.59
C ALA A 69 1.26 -5.57 -0.90
N GLU A 70 2.12 -5.26 0.09
CA GLU A 70 3.53 -5.56 -0.05
C GLU A 70 3.76 -7.08 0.05
N PRO A 71 4.98 -7.61 -0.26
CA PRO A 71 5.18 -9.05 -0.32
C PRO A 71 4.84 -9.83 0.95
N GLY A 72 4.92 -9.20 2.12
CA GLY A 72 4.53 -9.82 3.39
C GLY A 72 3.03 -9.82 3.65
N GLY A 73 2.24 -9.19 2.78
CA GLY A 73 0.78 -9.14 2.91
C GLY A 73 0.24 -7.92 3.61
N ILE A 74 1.08 -6.97 4.01
CA ILE A 74 0.61 -5.73 4.62
C ILE A 74 0.00 -4.84 3.54
N ARG A 75 -1.21 -4.36 3.79
CA ARG A 75 -1.95 -3.50 2.88
C ARG A 75 -1.50 -2.06 3.06
N LEU A 76 -1.05 -1.43 1.98
CA LEU A 76 -0.51 -0.07 1.98
C LEU A 76 -1.29 0.82 1.03
N GLU A 77 -1.46 2.07 1.44
CA GLU A 77 -2.06 3.10 0.59
C GLU A 77 -1.04 4.21 0.37
N LEU A 78 -0.88 4.66 -0.88
CA LEU A 78 -0.20 5.90 -1.18
C LEU A 78 -1.25 6.93 -1.56
N ILE A 79 -1.16 8.12 -0.96
CA ILE A 79 -2.14 9.17 -1.19
C ILE A 79 -1.44 10.49 -1.53
N TRP A 80 -1.92 11.14 -2.60
CA TRP A 80 -1.59 12.52 -2.94
C TRP A 80 -2.78 13.39 -2.57
N THR A 81 -2.50 14.50 -1.85
CA THR A 81 -3.57 15.33 -1.29
C THR A 81 -4.25 16.23 -2.30
N GLY A 82 -3.73 16.31 -3.52
CA GLY A 82 -4.33 17.15 -4.56
C GLY A 82 -3.85 18.59 -4.56
N THR A 83 -2.83 18.92 -3.79
CA THR A 83 -2.42 20.32 -3.56
C THR A 83 -1.00 20.66 -3.97
N ALA A 84 -0.30 19.84 -4.71
CA ALA A 84 1.08 20.19 -5.06
C ALA A 84 1.43 19.76 -6.46
#